data_a36251beaf432cff658413f8ef97352c
#
_entry.id   a36251beaf432cff658413f8ef97352c
#
_cell.length_a   1.000
_cell.length_b   1.000
_cell.length_c   1.000
_cell.angle_alpha   90.00
_cell.angle_beta   90.00
_cell.angle_gamma   90.00
#
_symmetry.space_group_name_H-M   'P 1'
#
loop_
_entity.id
_entity.type
_entity.pdbx_description
1 polymer ?
#
loop_
_entity_poly.entity_id
_entity_poly.type
_entity_poly.pdbx_seq_one_letter_code
_entity_poly.pdbx_strand_id
1 'polypeptide(L)'
;MNRKSTYSIPAAICGGLVFLGAFRGFADADDHSTPGDRDLTEVAVQTGKITTATLHGYVQGFGTVVTAPATEDSPAAGAQLAPPSAGVVTKVDVLEGQHVEPGDVLVELKSQAAAAELERQKKLYAQQNTSLKNLQEAEAQLAMVQITAPLSGTVVRINVTPGQGVDLTTIVAEVMDLNRLALSAEIPSAEADDLKPGSRVEVLTAPPVTTKLLLVSPNVDQANDTVLVRALLPKDCRLRPGQLVSLRIVTAVHMDRLVVPVESVVTDENGKSVIALVKDGEATQMPVQTGLRDKGLVEIAAPGIRDGDVVVTTGAYGLPEKTKIRVQNPSGDGTATNAPAAR
;
A
#
# COMPACT_ATOMS: atom_id res chain seq x y z
N MET A 1 42.47 -28.60 0.09
CA MET A 1 42.29 -30.03 0.29
C MET A 1 41.13 -30.51 -0.55
N ASN A 2 41.45 -31.19 -1.65
CA ASN A 2 40.55 -31.70 -2.69
C ASN A 2 39.61 -32.81 -2.19
N ARG A 3 38.37 -32.80 -2.64
CA ARG A 3 37.66 -34.04 -2.98
C ARG A 3 36.64 -33.81 -4.08
N LYS A 4 37.02 -34.23 -5.28
CA LYS A 4 36.12 -34.54 -6.41
C LYS A 4 35.44 -35.87 -6.10
N SER A 5 34.15 -35.99 -6.34
CA SER A 5 33.46 -37.27 -6.42
C SER A 5 32.75 -37.34 -7.77
N THR A 6 33.31 -38.18 -8.59
CA THR A 6 32.79 -38.70 -9.86
C THR A 6 31.87 -39.85 -9.60
N TYR A 7 30.68 -39.91 -10.16
CA TYR A 7 29.88 -41.12 -10.26
C TYR A 7 29.71 -41.50 -11.74
N SER A 8 30.13 -42.72 -11.99
CA SER A 8 30.17 -43.46 -13.24
C SER A 8 28.85 -44.15 -13.51
N ILE A 9 28.46 -44.19 -14.79
CA ILE A 9 27.32 -44.92 -15.37
C ILE A 9 27.79 -46.32 -15.75
N PRO A 10 27.01 -47.38 -15.56
CA PRO A 10 27.18 -48.60 -16.35
C PRO A 10 26.10 -48.78 -17.41
N ALA A 11 26.56 -49.09 -18.60
CA ALA A 11 25.80 -49.58 -19.73
C ALA A 11 25.38 -51.07 -19.49
N ALA A 12 24.19 -51.43 -19.92
CA ALA A 12 23.77 -52.79 -20.12
C ALA A 12 23.17 -53.02 -21.49
N ILE A 13 23.82 -53.83 -22.25
CA ILE A 13 23.49 -54.40 -23.55
C ILE A 13 22.68 -55.68 -23.31
N CYS A 14 21.65 -55.95 -24.11
CA CYS A 14 21.12 -57.26 -24.57
C CYS A 14 19.74 -57.00 -25.18
N GLY A 15 19.33 -57.41 -26.30
CA GLY A 15 19.67 -58.51 -27.17
C GLY A 15 18.46 -58.73 -28.06
N GLY A 16 18.67 -58.99 -29.29
CA GLY A 16 17.67 -59.00 -30.35
C GLY A 16 16.69 -60.21 -30.26
N LEU A 17 15.56 -60.03 -30.96
CA LEU A 17 14.83 -61.16 -31.58
C LEU A 17 14.23 -60.73 -32.89
N VAL A 18 14.76 -61.32 -33.94
CA VAL A 18 14.25 -61.29 -35.31
C VAL A 18 13.01 -62.20 -35.37
N PHE A 19 11.87 -61.70 -35.88
CA PHE A 19 10.77 -62.53 -36.36
C PHE A 19 10.46 -62.15 -37.81
N LEU A 20 10.84 -63.08 -38.68
CA LEU A 20 10.51 -63.07 -40.12
C LEU A 20 9.11 -63.72 -40.26
N GLY A 21 8.18 -63.05 -40.89
CA GLY A 21 6.86 -63.58 -41.23
C GLY A 21 6.31 -62.92 -42.46
N ALA A 22 6.25 -63.71 -43.53
CA ALA A 22 6.00 -63.35 -44.89
C ALA A 22 4.51 -63.05 -45.25
N PHE A 23 4.33 -62.14 -46.19
CA PHE A 23 3.46 -62.18 -47.34
C PHE A 23 1.92 -62.29 -47.20
N ARG A 24 1.25 -61.24 -47.67
CA ARG A 24 0.33 -61.34 -48.83
C ARG A 24 -0.16 -59.93 -49.19
N GLY A 25 0.04 -59.58 -50.48
CA GLY A 25 -0.43 -58.36 -51.08
C GLY A 25 -1.92 -58.39 -51.33
N PHE A 26 -2.49 -57.21 -51.33
CA PHE A 26 -3.73 -56.86 -52.12
C PHE A 26 -3.51 -55.50 -52.76
N ALA A 27 -3.98 -55.46 -53.97
CA ALA A 27 -3.78 -54.45 -55.00
C ALA A 27 -4.46 -53.11 -54.76
N ASP A 28 -3.82 -52.10 -55.31
CA ASP A 28 -4.33 -50.85 -55.89
C ASP A 28 -5.77 -50.42 -55.58
N ALA A 29 -5.87 -49.26 -54.95
CA ALA A 29 -6.85 -48.25 -55.25
C ALA A 29 -6.15 -46.91 -55.22
N ASP A 30 -5.90 -46.32 -56.38
CA ASP A 30 -5.53 -44.93 -56.57
C ASP A 30 -6.59 -44.05 -55.91
N ASP A 31 -6.22 -43.41 -54.79
CA ASP A 31 -6.95 -42.25 -54.27
C ASP A 31 -6.06 -41.02 -54.44
N HIS A 32 -6.28 -40.32 -55.56
CA HIS A 32 -5.80 -38.98 -55.79
C HIS A 32 -6.52 -38.03 -54.84
N SER A 33 -6.10 -38.00 -53.58
CA SER A 33 -6.42 -36.89 -52.69
C SER A 33 -5.51 -35.73 -53.03
N THR A 34 -6.08 -34.78 -53.72
CA THR A 34 -5.60 -33.40 -53.92
C THR A 34 -5.12 -32.83 -52.55
N PRO A 35 -3.92 -32.19 -52.48
CA PRO A 35 -3.53 -31.46 -51.29
C PRO A 35 -4.27 -30.11 -51.30
N GLY A 36 -5.50 -30.13 -50.84
CA GLY A 36 -6.31 -28.93 -50.74
C GLY A 36 -7.15 -28.98 -49.44
N ASP A 37 -6.97 -27.96 -48.67
CA ASP A 37 -7.80 -27.58 -47.54
C ASP A 37 -7.53 -28.38 -46.25
N ARG A 38 -6.47 -28.04 -45.56
CA ARG A 38 -6.44 -28.28 -44.10
C ARG A 38 -7.60 -27.52 -43.52
N ASP A 39 -8.65 -28.21 -43.11
CA ASP A 39 -9.72 -27.69 -42.29
C ASP A 39 -9.07 -26.96 -41.10
N LEU A 40 -8.96 -25.65 -41.20
CA LEU A 40 -8.50 -24.82 -40.11
C LEU A 40 -9.55 -25.00 -39.01
N THR A 41 -9.16 -25.68 -37.95
CA THR A 41 -10.02 -25.89 -36.78
C THR A 41 -10.54 -24.54 -36.32
N GLU A 42 -11.84 -24.33 -36.39
CA GLU A 42 -12.50 -23.11 -35.92
C GLU A 42 -12.51 -23.11 -34.39
N VAL A 43 -11.81 -22.15 -33.78
CA VAL A 43 -11.71 -22.04 -32.33
C VAL A 43 -12.75 -21.05 -31.82
N ALA A 44 -13.52 -21.45 -30.82
CA ALA A 44 -14.48 -20.58 -30.15
C ALA A 44 -13.75 -19.64 -29.19
N VAL A 45 -13.89 -18.32 -29.39
CA VAL A 45 -13.23 -17.30 -28.61
C VAL A 45 -14.17 -16.19 -28.17
N GLN A 46 -13.86 -15.53 -27.06
CA GLN A 46 -14.46 -14.25 -26.71
C GLN A 46 -13.58 -13.12 -27.18
N THR A 47 -14.20 -12.00 -27.55
CA THR A 47 -13.48 -10.83 -28.06
C THR A 47 -13.75 -9.60 -27.22
N GLY A 48 -12.75 -8.72 -27.15
CA GLY A 48 -12.82 -7.38 -26.59
C GLY A 48 -12.34 -6.35 -27.59
N LYS A 49 -12.54 -5.07 -27.30
CA LYS A 49 -12.02 -3.98 -28.12
C LYS A 49 -10.80 -3.35 -27.47
N ILE A 50 -9.86 -2.96 -28.30
CA ILE A 50 -8.81 -2.03 -27.90
C ILE A 50 -9.46 -0.68 -27.69
N THR A 51 -9.20 -0.06 -26.55
CA THR A 51 -9.73 1.26 -26.22
C THR A 51 -8.60 2.16 -25.74
N THR A 52 -8.86 3.46 -25.74
CA THR A 52 -7.92 4.44 -25.16
C THR A 52 -8.34 4.76 -23.73
N ALA A 53 -7.41 4.67 -22.78
CA ALA A 53 -7.66 4.97 -21.38
C ALA A 53 -6.46 5.62 -20.69
N THR A 54 -6.73 6.26 -19.56
CA THR A 54 -5.70 6.70 -18.64
C THR A 54 -5.44 5.62 -17.59
N LEU A 55 -4.19 5.22 -17.46
CA LEU A 55 -3.72 4.22 -16.52
C LEU A 55 -2.86 4.85 -15.43
N HIS A 56 -2.96 4.29 -14.25
CA HIS A 56 -2.16 4.73 -13.10
C HIS A 56 -1.24 3.60 -12.65
N GLY A 57 0.03 3.92 -12.42
CA GLY A 57 0.95 3.09 -11.67
C GLY A 57 0.75 3.33 -10.18
N TYR A 58 0.80 2.28 -9.37
CA TYR A 58 0.60 2.37 -7.93
C TYR A 58 1.69 1.63 -7.19
N VAL A 59 2.14 2.24 -6.09
CA VAL A 59 2.79 1.55 -4.99
C VAL A 59 1.74 1.29 -3.92
N GLN A 60 1.68 0.07 -3.41
CA GLN A 60 0.77 -0.34 -2.35
C GLN A 60 1.52 -0.53 -1.04
N GLY A 61 0.87 -0.20 0.06
CA GLY A 61 1.45 -0.34 1.38
C GLY A 61 0.42 -0.26 2.48
N PHE A 62 0.94 -0.30 3.70
CA PHE A 62 0.15 -0.10 4.92
C PHE A 62 0.67 1.14 5.62
N GLY A 63 -0.23 1.87 6.23
CA GLY A 63 0.13 3.03 7.02
C GLY A 63 -0.65 3.09 8.32
N THR A 64 -0.07 3.74 9.31
CA THR A 64 -0.71 4.00 10.59
C THR A 64 -1.21 5.43 10.63
N VAL A 65 -2.42 5.62 11.11
CA VAL A 65 -2.98 6.95 11.36
C VAL A 65 -2.30 7.54 12.59
N VAL A 66 -1.71 8.71 12.43
CA VAL A 66 -1.01 9.45 13.49
C VAL A 66 -1.57 10.88 13.55
N THR A 67 -1.22 11.63 14.58
CA THR A 67 -1.47 13.08 14.61
C THR A 67 -0.67 13.79 13.53
N ALA A 68 -1.23 14.84 12.95
CA ALA A 68 -0.54 15.62 11.93
C ALA A 68 0.77 16.20 12.50
N PRO A 69 1.89 16.06 11.79
CA PRO A 69 3.16 16.66 12.20
C PRO A 69 3.07 18.18 12.13
N ALA A 70 4.05 18.86 12.73
CA ALA A 70 4.23 20.29 12.52
C ALA A 70 4.54 20.56 11.04
N THR A 71 3.97 21.63 10.52
CA THR A 71 4.24 22.19 9.20
C THR A 71 4.62 23.66 9.34
N GLU A 72 5.02 24.34 8.26
CA GLU A 72 5.35 25.76 8.29
C GLU A 72 4.17 26.62 8.82
N ASP A 73 2.93 26.22 8.52
CA ASP A 73 1.72 26.97 8.86
C ASP A 73 1.01 26.48 10.13
N SER A 74 1.44 25.38 10.71
CA SER A 74 0.69 24.74 11.82
C SER A 74 1.59 23.97 12.75
N PRO A 75 1.43 24.09 14.09
CA PRO A 75 2.13 23.26 15.05
C PRO A 75 1.70 21.79 14.95
N ALA A 76 2.45 20.89 15.60
CA ALA A 76 2.06 19.48 15.70
C ALA A 76 0.67 19.35 16.34
N ALA A 77 -0.12 18.37 15.85
CA ALA A 77 -1.47 18.11 16.32
C ALA A 77 -1.53 17.16 17.53
N GLY A 78 -0.39 16.78 18.08
CA GLY A 78 -0.31 15.92 19.26
C GLY A 78 0.88 16.25 20.12
N ALA A 79 0.72 16.06 21.40
CA ALA A 79 1.78 16.24 22.41
C ALA A 79 1.74 15.13 23.44
N GLN A 80 2.91 14.57 23.70
CA GLN A 80 3.17 13.71 24.87
C GLN A 80 3.78 14.59 25.95
N LEU A 81 3.17 14.59 27.12
CA LEU A 81 3.50 15.50 28.19
C LEU A 81 4.31 14.77 29.27
N ALA A 82 5.48 15.28 29.54
CA ALA A 82 6.32 14.86 30.64
C ALA A 82 6.46 16.00 31.68
N PRO A 83 6.67 15.68 32.96
CA PRO A 83 6.82 16.72 33.97
C PRO A 83 8.14 17.47 33.80
N PRO A 84 8.18 18.77 34.05
CA PRO A 84 9.39 19.57 33.96
C PRO A 84 10.37 19.31 35.12
N SER A 85 9.90 18.68 36.19
CA SER A 85 10.72 18.28 37.34
C SER A 85 10.17 17.01 38.00
N ALA A 86 11.04 16.25 38.66
CA ALA A 86 10.60 15.08 39.43
C ALA A 86 9.70 15.48 40.58
N GLY A 87 8.67 14.68 40.84
CA GLY A 87 7.72 14.95 41.89
C GLY A 87 6.76 13.80 42.16
N VAL A 88 5.79 14.05 43.01
CA VAL A 88 4.68 13.13 43.27
C VAL A 88 3.39 13.76 42.75
N VAL A 89 2.62 12.99 41.99
CA VAL A 89 1.30 13.42 41.50
C VAL A 89 0.35 13.64 42.69
N THR A 90 -0.14 14.85 42.81
CA THR A 90 -1.10 15.19 43.89
C THR A 90 -2.54 15.07 43.40
N LYS A 91 -2.78 15.47 42.15
CA LYS A 91 -4.11 15.48 41.57
C LYS A 91 -4.05 15.32 40.07
N VAL A 92 -5.04 14.67 39.48
CA VAL A 92 -5.31 14.61 38.05
C VAL A 92 -6.65 15.34 37.83
N ASP A 93 -6.60 16.46 37.09
CA ASP A 93 -7.75 17.36 36.95
C ASP A 93 -8.61 17.08 35.72
N VAL A 94 -8.18 16.14 34.88
CA VAL A 94 -8.85 15.83 33.58
C VAL A 94 -9.16 14.33 33.50
N LEU A 95 -10.06 14.00 32.58
CA LEU A 95 -10.41 12.63 32.25
C LEU A 95 -10.00 12.28 30.81
N GLU A 96 -9.74 11.02 30.54
CA GLU A 96 -9.56 10.53 29.17
C GLU A 96 -10.83 10.78 28.36
N GLY A 97 -10.67 11.29 27.13
CA GLY A 97 -11.76 11.74 26.27
C GLY A 97 -12.20 13.19 26.48
N GLN A 98 -11.73 13.86 27.52
CA GLN A 98 -12.07 15.27 27.77
C GLN A 98 -11.37 16.20 26.76
N HIS A 99 -12.11 17.21 26.28
CA HIS A 99 -11.54 18.29 25.49
C HIS A 99 -10.86 19.31 26.39
N VAL A 100 -9.69 19.79 25.98
CA VAL A 100 -8.89 20.77 26.72
C VAL A 100 -8.39 21.88 25.79
N GLU A 101 -8.15 23.05 26.38
CA GLU A 101 -7.58 24.21 25.70
C GLU A 101 -6.15 24.48 26.15
N PRO A 102 -5.34 25.22 25.35
CA PRO A 102 -3.98 25.57 25.76
C PRO A 102 -3.97 26.32 27.09
N GLY A 103 -3.17 25.81 28.06
CA GLY A 103 -3.07 26.35 29.39
C GLY A 103 -3.91 25.63 30.45
N ASP A 104 -4.88 24.80 30.07
CA ASP A 104 -5.64 24.00 31.02
C ASP A 104 -4.72 23.07 31.83
N VAL A 105 -4.90 23.05 33.15
CA VAL A 105 -4.13 22.19 34.04
C VAL A 105 -4.64 20.75 33.93
N LEU A 106 -3.73 19.82 33.60
CA LEU A 106 -4.04 18.41 33.45
C LEU A 106 -3.68 17.61 34.70
N VAL A 107 -2.49 17.88 35.24
CA VAL A 107 -1.95 17.15 36.38
C VAL A 107 -1.18 18.13 37.27
N GLU A 108 -1.43 18.03 38.57
CA GLU A 108 -0.68 18.75 39.60
C GLU A 108 0.35 17.83 40.27
N LEU A 109 1.54 18.33 40.44
CA LEU A 109 2.65 17.64 41.06
C LEU A 109 3.07 18.37 42.34
N LYS A 110 3.63 17.66 43.27
CA LYS A 110 4.33 18.23 44.43
C LYS A 110 5.81 17.86 44.33
N SER A 111 6.65 18.85 44.10
CA SER A 111 8.08 18.67 44.14
C SER A 111 8.59 19.18 45.52
N GLN A 112 9.05 18.24 46.35
CA GLN A 112 9.63 18.62 47.64
C GLN A 112 10.92 19.42 47.47
N ALA A 113 11.70 19.14 46.41
CA ALA A 113 12.93 19.85 46.09
C ALA A 113 12.66 21.33 45.72
N ALA A 114 11.69 21.59 44.83
CA ALA A 114 11.31 22.94 44.43
C ALA A 114 10.72 23.74 45.60
N ALA A 115 9.89 23.10 46.43
CA ALA A 115 9.32 23.73 47.63
C ALA A 115 10.42 24.09 48.63
N ALA A 116 11.36 23.19 48.88
CA ALA A 116 12.48 23.46 49.81
C ALA A 116 13.41 24.57 49.29
N GLU A 117 13.65 24.61 47.99
CA GLU A 117 14.45 25.65 47.34
C GLU A 117 13.76 27.02 47.45
N LEU A 118 12.49 27.12 47.18
CA LEU A 118 11.73 28.36 47.34
C LEU A 118 11.78 28.86 48.81
N GLU A 119 11.55 28.00 49.77
CA GLU A 119 11.66 28.38 51.18
C GLU A 119 13.05 28.84 51.58
N ARG A 120 14.08 28.20 51.00
CA ARG A 120 15.48 28.65 51.18
C ARG A 120 15.72 30.04 50.61
N GLN A 121 15.26 30.28 49.36
CA GLN A 121 15.43 31.57 48.69
C GLN A 121 14.63 32.68 49.36
N LYS A 122 13.40 32.39 49.86
CA LYS A 122 12.62 33.35 50.69
C LYS A 122 13.35 33.76 51.92
N LYS A 123 13.94 32.82 52.68
CA LYS A 123 14.73 33.12 53.87
C LYS A 123 15.98 33.96 53.57
N LEU A 124 16.70 33.59 52.53
CA LEU A 124 17.89 34.35 52.08
C LEU A 124 17.52 35.75 51.60
N TYR A 125 16.40 35.93 50.90
CA TYR A 125 15.91 37.22 50.45
C TYR A 125 15.50 38.13 51.63
N ALA A 126 14.81 37.58 52.62
CA ALA A 126 14.47 38.30 53.85
C ALA A 126 15.72 38.76 54.64
N GLN A 127 16.83 38.03 54.52
CA GLN A 127 18.13 38.37 55.11
C GLN A 127 19.01 39.26 54.19
N GLN A 128 18.50 39.68 53.04
CA GLN A 128 19.23 40.45 52.00
C GLN A 128 20.47 39.71 51.44
N ASN A 129 20.51 38.37 51.55
CA ASN A 129 21.61 37.51 51.13
C ASN A 129 21.41 36.88 49.76
N THR A 130 20.33 37.19 49.04
CA THR A 130 20.08 36.75 47.66
C THR A 130 19.38 37.86 46.87
N SER A 131 19.39 37.75 45.54
CA SER A 131 18.73 38.70 44.66
C SER A 131 17.24 38.37 44.47
N LEU A 132 16.45 39.39 44.11
CA LEU A 132 15.06 39.20 43.70
C LEU A 132 14.95 38.22 42.52
N LYS A 133 15.93 38.23 41.64
CA LYS A 133 16.01 37.30 40.50
C LYS A 133 16.00 35.85 40.95
N ASN A 134 16.85 35.49 41.92
CA ASN A 134 16.93 34.10 42.41
C ASN A 134 15.64 33.66 43.12
N LEU A 135 14.97 34.58 43.82
CA LEU A 135 13.64 34.30 44.40
C LEU A 135 12.61 34.05 43.32
N GLN A 136 12.53 34.90 42.28
CA GLN A 136 11.65 34.73 41.15
C GLN A 136 11.90 33.44 40.36
N GLU A 137 13.18 33.05 40.21
CA GLU A 137 13.53 31.77 39.58
C GLU A 137 13.03 30.58 40.40
N ALA A 138 13.14 30.61 41.73
CA ALA A 138 12.61 29.55 42.58
C ALA A 138 11.07 29.52 42.59
N GLU A 139 10.40 30.67 42.52
CA GLU A 139 8.95 30.76 42.35
C GLU A 139 8.51 30.19 40.99
N ALA A 140 9.23 30.53 39.92
CA ALA A 140 8.96 29.97 38.58
C ALA A 140 9.18 28.45 38.55
N GLN A 141 10.20 27.91 39.21
CA GLN A 141 10.44 26.48 39.32
C GLN A 141 9.29 25.76 40.07
N LEU A 142 8.73 26.38 41.11
CA LEU A 142 7.56 25.80 41.80
C LEU A 142 6.29 25.89 40.95
N ALA A 143 6.13 26.97 40.20
CA ALA A 143 4.99 27.12 39.29
C ALA A 143 5.03 26.10 38.12
N MET A 144 6.19 25.61 37.72
CA MET A 144 6.37 24.56 36.71
C MET A 144 5.95 23.15 37.19
N VAL A 145 5.42 23.02 38.39
CA VAL A 145 4.95 21.73 38.94
C VAL A 145 3.54 21.35 38.42
N GLN A 146 2.91 22.24 37.66
CA GLN A 146 1.68 21.94 36.96
C GLN A 146 1.95 21.56 35.52
N ILE A 147 1.34 20.47 35.07
CA ILE A 147 1.39 20.06 33.66
C ILE A 147 0.14 20.56 32.98
N THR A 148 0.34 21.44 32.00
CA THR A 148 -0.74 22.08 31.25
C THR A 148 -0.80 21.60 29.81
N ALA A 149 -1.98 21.70 29.20
CA ALA A 149 -2.18 21.39 27.79
C ALA A 149 -1.42 22.42 26.91
N PRO A 150 -0.58 21.99 25.96
CA PRO A 150 0.13 22.90 25.05
C PRO A 150 -0.68 23.26 23.81
N LEU A 151 -1.76 22.52 23.54
CA LEU A 151 -2.61 22.67 22.36
C LEU A 151 -4.08 22.39 22.72
N SER A 152 -4.99 22.91 21.89
CA SER A 152 -6.40 22.52 21.94
C SER A 152 -6.57 21.13 21.36
N GLY A 153 -7.21 20.23 22.11
CA GLY A 153 -7.37 18.85 21.68
C GLY A 153 -8.12 17.99 22.71
N THR A 154 -8.03 16.71 22.52
CA THR A 154 -8.64 15.71 23.42
C THR A 154 -7.54 14.98 24.18
N VAL A 155 -7.72 14.79 25.46
CA VAL A 155 -6.87 13.94 26.30
C VAL A 155 -7.12 12.49 25.91
N VAL A 156 -6.14 11.87 25.24
CA VAL A 156 -6.30 10.50 24.71
C VAL A 156 -5.92 9.47 25.78
N ARG A 157 -4.91 9.80 26.59
CA ARG A 157 -4.40 8.90 27.62
C ARG A 157 -3.87 9.66 28.82
N ILE A 158 -4.07 9.08 29.99
CA ILE A 158 -3.48 9.50 31.26
C ILE A 158 -2.73 8.29 31.84
N ASN A 159 -1.40 8.41 31.97
CA ASN A 159 -0.53 7.30 32.37
C ASN A 159 -0.16 7.35 33.87
N VAL A 160 -0.78 8.22 34.65
CA VAL A 160 -0.41 8.43 36.05
C VAL A 160 -1.64 8.45 36.97
N THR A 161 -1.38 8.16 38.25
CA THR A 161 -2.40 8.18 39.30
C THR A 161 -1.95 9.05 40.47
N PRO A 162 -2.88 9.66 41.24
CA PRO A 162 -2.52 10.40 42.44
C PRO A 162 -1.70 9.54 43.42
N GLY A 163 -0.64 10.11 43.97
CA GLY A 163 0.33 9.43 44.84
C GLY A 163 1.52 8.78 44.11
N GLN A 164 1.49 8.71 42.77
CA GLN A 164 2.60 8.16 41.96
C GLN A 164 3.76 9.13 41.88
N GLY A 165 4.99 8.61 42.06
CA GLY A 165 6.24 9.36 41.75
C GLY A 165 6.51 9.38 40.26
N VAL A 166 6.89 10.53 39.73
CA VAL A 166 7.21 10.74 38.30
C VAL A 166 8.52 11.49 38.15
N ASP A 167 9.18 11.27 37.04
CA ASP A 167 10.43 11.93 36.65
C ASP A 167 10.28 12.61 35.26
N LEU A 168 11.34 13.26 34.77
CA LEU A 168 11.34 13.98 33.49
C LEU A 168 11.11 13.09 32.26
N THR A 169 11.22 11.76 32.41
CA THR A 169 11.06 10.80 31.30
C THR A 169 9.68 10.15 31.29
N THR A 170 8.93 10.32 32.37
CA THR A 170 7.59 9.74 32.52
C THR A 170 6.58 10.50 31.67
N ILE A 171 5.99 9.85 30.67
CA ILE A 171 4.87 10.43 29.91
C ILE A 171 3.63 10.39 30.80
N VAL A 172 3.15 11.56 31.22
CA VAL A 172 2.04 11.73 32.16
C VAL A 172 0.69 11.71 31.46
N ALA A 173 0.59 12.41 30.33
CA ALA A 173 -0.64 12.50 29.55
C ALA A 173 -0.30 12.67 28.06
N GLU A 174 -1.26 12.29 27.20
CA GLU A 174 -1.22 12.52 25.77
C GLU A 174 -2.43 13.36 25.35
N VAL A 175 -2.18 14.49 24.69
CA VAL A 175 -3.22 15.36 24.13
C VAL A 175 -3.11 15.37 22.61
N MET A 176 -4.23 15.16 21.91
CA MET A 176 -4.27 15.07 20.46
C MET A 176 -5.43 15.90 19.90
N ASP A 177 -5.16 16.67 18.85
CA ASP A 177 -6.20 17.25 18.00
C ASP A 177 -6.67 16.20 16.98
N LEU A 178 -7.82 15.59 17.28
CA LEU A 178 -8.40 14.51 16.48
C LEU A 178 -8.93 14.99 15.10
N ASN A 179 -9.01 16.31 14.87
CA ASN A 179 -9.39 16.88 13.58
C ASN A 179 -8.19 17.06 12.64
N ARG A 180 -6.99 16.86 13.15
CA ARG A 180 -5.74 17.04 12.39
C ARG A 180 -4.92 15.75 12.46
N LEU A 181 -5.28 14.83 11.56
CA LEU A 181 -4.63 13.54 11.45
C LEU A 181 -3.77 13.45 10.18
N ALA A 182 -2.80 12.58 10.22
CA ALA A 182 -1.95 12.22 9.09
C ALA A 182 -1.83 10.70 8.99
N LEU A 183 -1.53 10.24 7.80
CA LEU A 183 -1.14 8.87 7.54
C LEU A 183 0.40 8.82 7.52
N SER A 184 0.98 7.89 8.24
CA SER A 184 2.40 7.59 8.25
C SER A 184 2.58 6.17 7.73
N ALA A 185 3.34 6.01 6.63
CA ALA A 185 3.58 4.71 6.02
C ALA A 185 5.06 4.54 5.69
N GLU A 186 5.50 3.30 5.70
CA GLU A 186 6.85 2.89 5.32
C GLU A 186 6.77 2.14 4.01
N ILE A 187 7.45 2.64 2.99
CA ILE A 187 7.44 2.08 1.63
C ILE A 187 8.84 1.53 1.33
N PRO A 188 8.97 0.32 0.75
CA PRO A 188 10.27 -0.21 0.34
C PRO A 188 11.06 0.80 -0.49
N SER A 189 12.35 0.94 -0.23
CA SER A 189 13.20 1.96 -0.88
C SER A 189 13.16 1.83 -2.41
N ALA A 190 13.18 0.61 -2.93
CA ALA A 190 13.11 0.33 -4.36
C ALA A 190 11.82 0.82 -5.05
N GLU A 191 10.73 0.99 -4.29
CA GLU A 191 9.45 1.49 -4.81
C GLU A 191 9.24 2.98 -4.52
N ALA A 192 10.12 3.58 -3.72
CA ALA A 192 9.99 4.96 -3.25
C ALA A 192 10.62 5.99 -4.22
N ASP A 193 11.46 5.57 -5.18
CA ASP A 193 12.19 6.46 -6.07
C ASP A 193 11.28 7.37 -6.93
N ASP A 194 10.11 6.86 -7.31
CA ASP A 194 9.13 7.60 -8.10
C ASP A 194 8.16 8.43 -7.25
N LEU A 195 8.22 8.34 -5.92
CA LEU A 195 7.34 9.06 -5.01
C LEU A 195 7.79 10.52 -4.84
N LYS A 196 6.84 11.44 -4.93
CA LYS A 196 7.10 12.88 -4.75
C LYS A 196 6.06 13.50 -3.82
N PRO A 197 6.43 14.54 -3.06
CA PRO A 197 5.44 15.36 -2.39
C PRO A 197 4.38 15.85 -3.40
N GLY A 198 3.10 15.75 -3.00
CA GLY A 198 1.97 16.03 -3.89
C GLY A 198 1.41 14.82 -4.65
N SER A 199 2.10 13.67 -4.70
CA SER A 199 1.56 12.43 -5.26
C SER A 199 0.23 12.06 -4.60
N ARG A 200 -0.73 11.61 -5.42
CA ARG A 200 -2.06 11.21 -4.94
C ARG A 200 -1.98 9.93 -4.13
N VAL A 201 -2.59 9.94 -2.96
CA VAL A 201 -2.72 8.79 -2.07
C VAL A 201 -4.18 8.42 -1.94
N GLU A 202 -4.49 7.17 -2.12
CA GLU A 202 -5.81 6.59 -1.90
C GLU A 202 -5.75 5.65 -0.69
N VAL A 203 -6.43 6.01 0.37
CA VAL A 203 -6.59 5.18 1.57
C VAL A 203 -7.79 4.27 1.34
N LEU A 204 -7.56 2.96 1.39
CA LEU A 204 -8.55 1.94 1.06
C LEU A 204 -9.47 1.65 2.26
N THR A 205 -10.30 2.62 2.57
CA THR A 205 -11.34 2.55 3.63
C THR A 205 -12.73 2.55 3.00
N ALA A 206 -13.74 2.37 3.81
CA ALA A 206 -15.15 2.46 3.38
C ALA A 206 -15.84 3.65 4.08
N PRO A 207 -16.08 4.79 3.42
CA PRO A 207 -15.70 5.13 2.03
C PRO A 207 -14.19 5.36 1.85
N PRO A 208 -13.66 5.25 0.62
CA PRO A 208 -12.24 5.50 0.36
C PRO A 208 -11.91 6.98 0.56
N VAL A 209 -10.75 7.24 1.16
CA VAL A 209 -10.24 8.59 1.40
C VAL A 209 -9.11 8.89 0.41
N THR A 210 -9.22 10.01 -0.30
CA THR A 210 -8.17 10.48 -1.20
C THR A 210 -7.46 11.68 -0.59
N THR A 211 -6.14 11.66 -0.63
CA THR A 211 -5.28 12.76 -0.15
C THR A 211 -4.02 12.87 -1.01
N LYS A 212 -3.05 13.66 -0.55
CA LYS A 212 -1.76 13.85 -1.22
C LYS A 212 -0.62 13.62 -0.24
N LEU A 213 0.51 13.11 -0.75
CA LEU A 213 1.74 13.05 0.03
C LEU A 213 2.17 14.46 0.45
N LEU A 214 2.41 14.62 1.73
CA LEU A 214 3.01 15.81 2.33
C LEU A 214 4.53 15.71 2.30
N LEU A 215 5.03 14.54 2.68
CA LEU A 215 6.46 14.29 2.87
C LEU A 215 6.83 12.92 2.33
N VAL A 216 7.96 12.87 1.63
CA VAL A 216 8.74 11.67 1.36
C VAL A 216 10.09 11.89 2.04
N SER A 217 10.45 11.02 2.97
CA SER A 217 11.72 11.16 3.72
C SER A 217 12.90 11.03 2.77
N PRO A 218 13.90 11.91 2.86
CA PRO A 218 15.14 11.73 2.10
C PRO A 218 16.03 10.62 2.65
N ASN A 219 15.73 10.12 3.87
CA ASN A 219 16.49 9.05 4.51
C ASN A 219 15.78 7.73 4.37
N VAL A 220 16.57 6.67 4.14
CA VAL A 220 16.13 5.28 4.20
C VAL A 220 16.36 4.73 5.61
N ASP A 221 15.38 4.09 6.20
CA ASP A 221 15.57 3.31 7.42
C ASP A 221 16.38 2.06 7.09
N GLN A 222 17.59 2.00 7.61
CA GLN A 222 18.53 0.91 7.33
C GLN A 222 18.10 -0.43 7.94
N ALA A 223 17.24 -0.42 8.95
CA ALA A 223 16.79 -1.66 9.59
C ALA A 223 15.80 -2.43 8.71
N ASN A 224 14.94 -1.71 7.98
CA ASN A 224 13.84 -2.29 7.20
C ASN A 224 13.96 -2.01 5.70
N ASP A 225 14.95 -1.25 5.25
CA ASP A 225 15.12 -0.75 3.88
C ASP A 225 13.85 -0.05 3.36
N THR A 226 13.29 0.86 4.18
CA THR A 226 12.06 1.58 3.89
C THR A 226 12.26 3.09 3.92
N VAL A 227 11.42 3.79 3.17
CA VAL A 227 11.31 5.25 3.16
C VAL A 227 10.01 5.65 3.86
N LEU A 228 10.11 6.53 4.84
CA LEU A 228 8.94 7.08 5.53
C LEU A 228 8.23 8.08 4.62
N VAL A 229 6.94 7.86 4.42
CA VAL A 229 6.04 8.80 3.73
C VAL A 229 4.93 9.27 4.65
N ARG A 230 4.49 10.51 4.50
CA ARG A 230 3.39 11.08 5.27
C ARG A 230 2.40 11.78 4.35
N ALA A 231 1.11 11.64 4.67
CA ALA A 231 0.02 12.29 3.97
C ALA A 231 -0.95 12.90 4.99
N LEU A 232 -1.40 14.13 4.81
CA LEU A 232 -2.42 14.73 5.66
C LEU A 232 -3.78 14.11 5.33
N LEU A 233 -4.54 13.78 6.35
CA LEU A 233 -5.89 13.26 6.19
C LEU A 233 -6.91 14.40 6.19
N PRO A 234 -8.02 14.28 5.45
CA PRO A 234 -9.13 15.25 5.52
C PRO A 234 -9.75 15.28 6.92
N LYS A 235 -10.24 16.43 7.36
CA LYS A 235 -10.85 16.60 8.69
C LYS A 235 -12.07 15.69 8.94
N ASP A 236 -12.78 15.34 7.87
CA ASP A 236 -14.01 14.53 7.96
C ASP A 236 -13.76 13.02 7.89
N CYS A 237 -12.50 12.59 7.90
CA CYS A 237 -12.18 11.16 7.91
C CYS A 237 -12.55 10.56 9.28
N ARG A 238 -13.28 9.43 9.25
CA ARG A 238 -13.67 8.70 10.47
C ARG A 238 -12.57 7.75 10.96
N LEU A 239 -11.31 8.13 10.76
CA LEU A 239 -10.16 7.34 11.17
C LEU A 239 -9.72 7.74 12.59
N ARG A 240 -9.11 6.79 13.29
CA ARG A 240 -8.63 7.01 14.65
C ARG A 240 -7.10 6.90 14.72
N PRO A 241 -6.43 7.71 15.53
CA PRO A 241 -5.01 7.53 15.81
C PRO A 241 -4.68 6.10 16.20
N GLY A 242 -3.59 5.55 15.69
CA GLY A 242 -3.17 4.16 15.87
C GLY A 242 -3.83 3.16 14.94
N GLN A 243 -4.82 3.55 14.13
CA GLN A 243 -5.47 2.66 13.18
C GLN A 243 -4.52 2.34 12.02
N LEU A 244 -4.38 1.04 11.71
CA LEU A 244 -3.67 0.55 10.51
C LEU A 244 -4.64 0.56 9.34
N VAL A 245 -4.21 1.09 8.20
CA VAL A 245 -4.99 1.17 6.97
C VAL A 245 -4.14 0.79 5.77
N SER A 246 -4.78 0.18 4.76
CA SER A 246 -4.15 -0.06 3.46
C SER A 246 -4.21 1.21 2.62
N LEU A 247 -3.16 1.45 1.86
CA LEU A 247 -3.09 2.61 0.97
C LEU A 247 -2.45 2.23 -0.37
N ARG A 248 -2.69 3.04 -1.36
CA ARG A 248 -1.94 3.03 -2.61
C ARG A 248 -1.60 4.46 -3.03
N ILE A 249 -0.38 4.62 -3.52
CA ILE A 249 0.17 5.90 -3.93
C ILE A 249 0.36 5.86 -5.43
N VAL A 250 -0.13 6.87 -6.12
CA VAL A 250 0.04 7.00 -7.58
C VAL A 250 1.48 7.43 -7.86
N THR A 251 2.22 6.60 -8.60
CA THR A 251 3.61 6.86 -9.01
C THR A 251 3.71 7.37 -10.43
N ALA A 252 2.86 6.84 -11.33
CA ALA A 252 2.84 7.22 -12.73
C ALA A 252 1.42 7.38 -13.24
N VAL A 253 1.24 8.27 -14.21
CA VAL A 253 -0.03 8.46 -14.93
C VAL A 253 0.29 8.46 -16.42
N HIS A 254 -0.20 7.45 -17.13
CA HIS A 254 -0.11 7.36 -18.58
C HIS A 254 -1.46 7.72 -19.18
N MET A 255 -1.53 8.88 -19.80
CA MET A 255 -2.75 9.39 -20.44
C MET A 255 -2.86 8.88 -21.88
N ASP A 256 -4.11 8.66 -22.34
CA ASP A 256 -4.44 8.36 -23.74
C ASP A 256 -3.63 7.19 -24.31
N ARG A 257 -3.49 6.10 -23.52
CA ARG A 257 -2.79 4.89 -23.96
C ARG A 257 -3.76 3.84 -24.47
N LEU A 258 -3.33 3.11 -25.51
CA LEU A 258 -4.09 1.95 -25.96
C LEU A 258 -4.04 0.86 -24.92
N VAL A 259 -5.21 0.35 -24.55
CA VAL A 259 -5.37 -0.65 -23.52
C VAL A 259 -6.23 -1.81 -23.99
N VAL A 260 -5.95 -2.98 -23.43
CA VAL A 260 -6.75 -4.18 -23.60
C VAL A 260 -7.04 -4.82 -22.24
N PRO A 261 -8.07 -5.65 -22.12
CA PRO A 261 -8.25 -6.48 -20.93
C PRO A 261 -6.99 -7.34 -20.69
N VAL A 262 -6.59 -7.50 -19.44
CA VAL A 262 -5.36 -8.26 -19.07
C VAL A 262 -5.40 -9.68 -19.63
N GLU A 263 -6.59 -10.28 -19.74
CA GLU A 263 -6.84 -11.64 -20.28
C GLU A 263 -6.51 -11.74 -21.78
N SER A 264 -6.47 -10.61 -22.52
CA SER A 264 -6.14 -10.59 -23.95
C SER A 264 -4.65 -10.76 -24.22
N VAL A 265 -3.81 -10.53 -23.22
CA VAL A 265 -2.35 -10.62 -23.37
C VAL A 265 -1.90 -11.98 -22.88
N VAL A 266 -1.31 -12.75 -23.78
CA VAL A 266 -0.73 -14.06 -23.49
C VAL A 266 0.77 -14.03 -23.75
N THR A 267 1.50 -14.99 -23.18
CA THR A 267 2.93 -15.13 -23.40
C THR A 267 3.15 -16.25 -24.41
N ASP A 268 3.92 -15.99 -25.47
CA ASP A 268 4.29 -16.99 -26.47
C ASP A 268 5.35 -17.97 -25.93
N GLU A 269 5.73 -18.96 -26.74
CA GLU A 269 6.75 -19.97 -26.38
C GLU A 269 8.13 -19.36 -26.16
N ASN A 270 8.37 -18.14 -26.65
CA ASN A 270 9.63 -17.40 -26.53
C ASN A 270 9.62 -16.41 -25.34
N GLY A 271 8.56 -16.42 -24.52
CA GLY A 271 8.42 -15.52 -23.38
C GLY A 271 8.02 -14.09 -23.74
N LYS A 272 7.57 -13.83 -24.99
CA LYS A 272 7.11 -12.50 -25.42
C LYS A 272 5.61 -12.35 -25.20
N SER A 273 5.20 -11.14 -24.83
CA SER A 273 3.78 -10.79 -24.75
C SER A 273 3.20 -10.62 -26.14
N VAL A 274 2.09 -11.33 -26.43
CA VAL A 274 1.37 -11.26 -27.68
C VAL A 274 -0.12 -11.06 -27.44
N ILE A 275 -0.79 -10.45 -28.40
CA ILE A 275 -2.26 -10.38 -28.47
C ILE A 275 -2.71 -11.04 -29.77
N ALA A 276 -3.93 -11.58 -29.80
CA ALA A 276 -4.54 -12.11 -31.00
C ALA A 276 -5.52 -11.07 -31.57
N LEU A 277 -5.10 -10.39 -32.65
CA LEU A 277 -5.92 -9.38 -33.33
C LEU A 277 -6.90 -10.06 -34.28
N VAL A 278 -8.17 -9.68 -34.21
CA VAL A 278 -9.25 -10.24 -35.03
C VAL A 278 -9.50 -9.36 -36.23
N LYS A 279 -9.35 -9.94 -37.45
CA LYS A 279 -9.73 -9.31 -38.72
C LYS A 279 -10.40 -10.34 -39.62
N ASP A 280 -11.51 -10.00 -40.22
CA ASP A 280 -12.23 -10.82 -41.22
C ASP A 280 -12.49 -12.27 -40.79
N GLY A 281 -12.76 -12.50 -39.48
CA GLY A 281 -13.03 -13.85 -38.94
C GLY A 281 -11.77 -14.68 -38.65
N GLU A 282 -10.59 -14.07 -38.77
CA GLU A 282 -9.33 -14.71 -38.45
C GLU A 282 -8.66 -13.96 -37.26
N ALA A 283 -8.05 -14.73 -36.35
CA ALA A 283 -7.20 -14.21 -35.31
C ALA A 283 -5.73 -14.34 -35.73
N THR A 284 -5.00 -13.24 -35.67
CA THR A 284 -3.57 -13.20 -35.97
C THR A 284 -2.80 -12.77 -34.72
N GLN A 285 -1.83 -13.58 -34.29
CA GLN A 285 -0.96 -13.22 -33.17
C GLN A 285 -0.04 -12.06 -33.55
N MET A 286 0.06 -11.09 -32.67
CA MET A 286 0.93 -9.92 -32.82
C MET A 286 1.72 -9.69 -31.54
N PRO A 287 3.05 -9.57 -31.61
CA PRO A 287 3.87 -9.22 -30.46
C PRO A 287 3.59 -7.78 -30.04
N VAL A 288 3.43 -7.57 -28.73
CA VAL A 288 3.18 -6.26 -28.15
C VAL A 288 4.13 -5.98 -26.98
N GLN A 289 4.45 -4.72 -26.79
CA GLN A 289 5.07 -4.26 -25.55
C GLN A 289 3.96 -3.91 -24.56
N THR A 290 4.05 -4.46 -23.36
CA THR A 290 3.11 -4.15 -22.28
C THR A 290 3.68 -3.08 -21.37
N GLY A 291 2.82 -2.16 -20.94
CA GLY A 291 3.14 -1.11 -19.97
C GLY A 291 2.39 -1.28 -18.65
N LEU A 292 1.83 -0.17 -18.12
CA LEU A 292 1.09 -0.15 -16.88
C LEU A 292 -0.15 -1.05 -16.92
N ARG A 293 -0.49 -1.57 -15.74
CA ARG A 293 -1.72 -2.33 -15.51
C ARG A 293 -2.58 -1.61 -14.46
N ASP A 294 -3.83 -1.33 -14.80
CA ASP A 294 -4.78 -0.68 -13.90
C ASP A 294 -6.19 -1.21 -14.14
N LYS A 295 -6.91 -1.55 -13.09
CA LYS A 295 -8.34 -1.96 -13.13
C LYS A 295 -8.68 -3.06 -14.15
N GLY A 296 -7.81 -4.05 -14.28
CA GLY A 296 -8.02 -5.17 -15.22
C GLY A 296 -7.67 -4.84 -16.68
N LEU A 297 -7.15 -3.65 -16.95
CA LEU A 297 -6.61 -3.24 -18.24
C LEU A 297 -5.08 -3.24 -18.21
N VAL A 298 -4.48 -3.46 -19.37
CA VAL A 298 -3.04 -3.37 -19.58
C VAL A 298 -2.74 -2.49 -20.79
N GLU A 299 -1.78 -1.57 -20.62
CA GLU A 299 -1.26 -0.75 -21.70
C GLU A 299 -0.51 -1.63 -22.70
N ILE A 300 -0.78 -1.42 -23.98
CA ILE A 300 -0.10 -2.09 -25.07
C ILE A 300 0.46 -1.08 -26.07
N ALA A 301 1.60 -1.43 -26.65
CA ALA A 301 2.18 -0.70 -27.74
C ALA A 301 2.70 -1.66 -28.82
N ALA A 302 2.21 -1.50 -30.04
CA ALA A 302 2.73 -2.19 -31.21
C ALA A 302 2.42 -1.39 -32.49
N PRO A 303 3.22 -1.54 -33.55
CA PRO A 303 2.93 -0.90 -34.84
C PRO A 303 1.65 -1.46 -35.47
N GLY A 304 0.79 -0.57 -35.95
CA GLY A 304 -0.40 -0.93 -36.71
C GLY A 304 -1.66 -1.24 -35.89
N ILE A 305 -1.62 -1.13 -34.55
CA ILE A 305 -2.78 -1.25 -33.67
C ILE A 305 -3.45 0.13 -33.51
N ARG A 306 -4.79 0.13 -33.49
CA ARG A 306 -5.59 1.36 -33.34
C ARG A 306 -6.71 1.16 -32.33
N ASP A 307 -7.20 2.28 -31.83
CA ASP A 307 -8.45 2.31 -31.06
C ASP A 307 -9.60 1.73 -31.89
N GLY A 308 -10.40 0.87 -31.29
CA GLY A 308 -11.50 0.16 -31.92
C GLY A 308 -11.15 -1.19 -32.53
N ASP A 309 -9.87 -1.56 -32.68
CA ASP A 309 -9.47 -2.89 -33.13
C ASP A 309 -9.99 -3.97 -32.17
N VAL A 310 -10.30 -5.15 -32.69
CA VAL A 310 -10.86 -6.25 -31.92
C VAL A 310 -9.77 -7.27 -31.58
N VAL A 311 -9.71 -7.68 -30.33
CA VAL A 311 -8.76 -8.68 -29.81
C VAL A 311 -9.49 -9.84 -29.13
N VAL A 312 -8.86 -11.00 -29.13
CA VAL A 312 -9.35 -12.16 -28.39
C VAL A 312 -9.06 -11.96 -26.90
N THR A 313 -10.08 -12.12 -26.05
CA THR A 313 -9.94 -12.04 -24.59
C THR A 313 -9.82 -13.42 -23.96
N THR A 314 -10.71 -14.36 -24.35
CA THR A 314 -10.72 -15.71 -23.81
C THR A 314 -10.48 -16.71 -24.94
N GLY A 315 -9.58 -17.68 -24.72
CA GLY A 315 -9.19 -18.65 -25.74
C GLY A 315 -7.95 -18.22 -26.57
N ALA A 316 -7.29 -17.13 -26.17
CA ALA A 316 -6.08 -16.66 -26.85
C ALA A 316 -4.85 -17.59 -26.62
N TYR A 317 -4.85 -18.36 -25.53
CA TYR A 317 -3.75 -19.27 -25.20
C TYR A 317 -3.71 -20.46 -26.16
N GLY A 318 -2.56 -20.70 -26.79
CA GLY A 318 -2.36 -21.83 -27.71
C GLY A 318 -2.95 -21.65 -29.09
N LEU A 319 -3.43 -20.45 -29.48
CA LEU A 319 -3.80 -20.20 -30.87
C LEU A 319 -2.54 -20.23 -31.75
N PRO A 320 -2.57 -20.89 -32.92
CA PRO A 320 -1.53 -20.75 -33.93
C PRO A 320 -1.41 -19.30 -34.43
N GLU A 321 -0.30 -18.96 -35.12
CA GLU A 321 -0.05 -17.61 -35.64
C GLU A 321 -1.24 -17.04 -36.44
N LYS A 322 -1.99 -17.92 -37.15
CA LYS A 322 -3.24 -17.59 -37.83
C LYS A 322 -4.27 -18.69 -37.62
N THR A 323 -5.46 -18.33 -37.15
CA THR A 323 -6.53 -19.30 -36.84
C THR A 323 -7.88 -18.71 -37.20
N LYS A 324 -8.74 -19.51 -37.86
CA LYS A 324 -10.14 -19.15 -38.01
C LYS A 324 -10.85 -19.23 -36.68
N ILE A 325 -11.59 -18.19 -36.34
CA ILE A 325 -12.23 -18.07 -35.04
C ILE A 325 -13.74 -17.94 -35.19
N ARG A 326 -14.45 -18.50 -34.22
CA ARG A 326 -15.88 -18.28 -33.99
C ARG A 326 -16.08 -17.44 -32.78
N VAL A 327 -16.53 -16.20 -32.97
CA VAL A 327 -16.81 -15.28 -31.86
C VAL A 327 -18.04 -15.78 -31.11
N GLN A 328 -17.84 -16.11 -29.83
CA GLN A 328 -18.95 -16.34 -28.91
C GLN A 328 -19.24 -15.03 -28.17
N ASN A 329 -20.43 -14.47 -28.42
CA ASN A 329 -20.89 -13.38 -27.55
C ASN A 329 -21.07 -13.93 -26.13
N PRO A 330 -20.65 -13.23 -25.08
CA PRO A 330 -21.00 -13.61 -23.73
C PRO A 330 -22.52 -13.59 -23.61
N SER A 331 -23.13 -14.79 -23.62
CA SER A 331 -24.56 -14.94 -23.36
C SER A 331 -24.81 -14.49 -21.92
N GLY A 332 -25.41 -13.31 -21.79
CA GLY A 332 -26.05 -12.92 -20.54
C GLY A 332 -27.25 -13.82 -20.33
N ASP A 333 -27.05 -14.97 -19.75
CA ASP A 333 -28.15 -15.81 -19.28
C ASP A 333 -27.83 -16.32 -17.87
N GLY A 334 -28.05 -15.40 -16.92
CA GLY A 334 -28.29 -15.73 -15.53
C GLY A 334 -29.75 -16.13 -15.35
N THR A 335 -30.16 -17.27 -15.91
CA THR A 335 -31.48 -17.85 -15.60
C THR A 335 -31.52 -18.19 -14.12
N ALA A 336 -32.15 -17.32 -13.34
CA ALA A 336 -32.60 -17.64 -11.99
C ALA A 336 -33.48 -18.89 -12.05
N THR A 337 -32.91 -20.04 -11.70
CA THR A 337 -33.67 -21.27 -11.49
C THR A 337 -34.52 -21.07 -10.25
N ASN A 338 -35.78 -20.81 -10.51
CA ASN A 338 -36.87 -20.82 -9.54
C ASN A 338 -36.99 -22.25 -8.96
N ALA A 339 -36.52 -22.44 -7.72
CA ALA A 339 -36.81 -23.67 -6.98
C ALA A 339 -38.26 -23.62 -6.47
N PRO A 340 -39.07 -24.65 -6.66
CA PRO A 340 -40.46 -24.67 -6.17
C PRO A 340 -40.47 -24.87 -4.67
N ALA A 341 -41.25 -24.02 -3.98
CA ALA A 341 -41.63 -24.18 -2.58
C ALA A 341 -42.36 -25.55 -2.41
N ALA A 342 -41.80 -26.37 -1.54
CA ALA A 342 -42.52 -27.55 -1.01
C ALA A 342 -42.96 -27.24 0.43
N ARG A 343 -44.21 -27.51 0.63
CA ARG A 343 -45.11 -27.47 1.78
C ARG A 343 -44.48 -27.67 3.17
#